data_1d4b43e8e513d012310ab1b30f210bfa
#
_entry.id   1d4b43e8e513d012310ab1b30f210bfa
#
_cell.length_a   1.000
_cell.length_b   1.000
_cell.length_c   1.000
_cell.angle_alpha   90.00
_cell.angle_beta   90.00
_cell.angle_gamma   90.00
#
_symmetry.space_group_name_H-M   'P 1'
#
loop_
_entity.id
_entity.type
_entity.pdbx_description
1 polymer ?
#
loop_
_entity_poly.entity_id
_entity_poly.type
_entity_poly.pdbx_seq_one_letter_code
_entity_poly.pdbx_strand_id
1 'polypeptide(L)'
;MSYTIIWERAASEGLKRLRARDGDAVKPLVKAINALAGNPEPEASSKLGGTSLRRLRVGIYRATYETDGTTIAVKILMVGSTAA
;
A
#
# COMPACT_ATOMS: atom_id res chain seq x y z
N MET A 1 -0.25 0.70 -19.30
CA MET A 1 0.96 0.00 -18.83
C MET A 1 0.79 -0.33 -17.36
N SER A 2 1.13 -1.55 -16.94
CA SER A 2 0.99 -1.97 -15.55
C SER A 2 2.31 -1.90 -14.81
N TYR A 3 2.25 -1.47 -13.55
CA TYR A 3 3.39 -1.53 -12.64
C TYR A 3 3.41 -2.87 -11.93
N THR A 4 4.61 -3.36 -11.61
CA THR A 4 4.77 -4.56 -10.79
C THR A 4 4.66 -4.16 -9.33
N ILE A 5 3.80 -4.85 -8.59
CA ILE A 5 3.66 -4.60 -7.15
C ILE A 5 4.70 -5.43 -6.40
N ILE A 6 5.58 -4.75 -5.67
CA ILE A 6 6.63 -5.40 -4.90
C ILE A 6 6.36 -5.14 -3.42
N TRP A 7 6.18 -6.20 -2.65
CA TRP A 7 5.98 -6.10 -1.21
C TRP A 7 7.34 -6.21 -0.51
N GLU A 8 7.76 -5.13 0.13
CA GLU A 8 8.94 -5.19 0.97
C GLU A 8 8.64 -6.02 2.22
N ARG A 9 9.68 -6.54 2.85
CA ARG A 9 9.51 -7.43 4.01
C ARG A 9 8.65 -6.81 5.11
N ALA A 10 8.92 -5.56 5.47
CA ALA A 10 8.16 -4.89 6.53
C ALA A 10 6.68 -4.79 6.19
N ALA A 11 6.35 -4.56 4.91
CA ALA A 11 4.96 -4.49 4.47
C ALA A 11 4.29 -5.86 4.52
N SER A 12 4.99 -6.90 4.07
CA SER A 12 4.47 -8.28 4.11
C SER A 12 4.19 -8.71 5.54
N GLU A 13 5.11 -8.42 6.45
CA GLU A 13 4.95 -8.76 7.86
C GLU A 13 3.83 -7.94 8.50
N GLY A 14 3.70 -6.67 8.12
CA GLY A 14 2.60 -5.82 8.59
C GLY A 14 1.25 -6.36 8.15
N LEU A 15 1.14 -6.79 6.89
CA LEU A 15 -0.10 -7.38 6.40
C LEU A 15 -0.45 -8.66 7.14
N LYS A 16 0.55 -9.48 7.41
CA LYS A 16 0.36 -10.73 8.15
C LYS A 16 -0.21 -10.45 9.54
N ARG A 17 0.32 -9.44 10.23
CA ARG A 17 -0.18 -9.06 11.55
C ARG A 17 -1.62 -8.52 11.47
N LEU A 18 -1.92 -7.72 10.47
CA LEU A 18 -3.27 -7.19 10.29
C LEU A 18 -4.27 -8.31 10.02
N ARG A 19 -3.90 -9.29 9.18
CA ARG A 19 -4.76 -10.43 8.91
C ARG A 19 -5.00 -11.28 10.14
N ALA A 20 -3.97 -11.48 10.96
CA ALA A 20 -4.12 -12.25 12.19
C ALA A 20 -5.10 -11.59 13.15
N ARG A 21 -5.14 -10.25 13.16
CA ARG A 21 -6.04 -9.51 14.03
C ARG A 21 -7.44 -9.35 13.44
N ASP A 22 -7.52 -8.99 12.16
CA ASP A 22 -8.78 -8.51 11.56
C ASP A 22 -9.35 -9.45 10.49
N GLY A 23 -8.63 -10.50 10.12
CA GLY A 23 -9.12 -11.48 9.14
C GLY A 23 -9.45 -10.86 7.79
N ASP A 24 -10.66 -11.14 7.30
CA ASP A 24 -11.10 -10.69 5.98
C ASP A 24 -11.32 -9.18 5.88
N ALA A 25 -11.34 -8.47 6.99
CA ALA A 25 -11.51 -7.02 6.98
C ALA A 25 -10.37 -6.32 6.24
N VAL A 26 -9.20 -6.97 6.06
CA VAL A 26 -8.08 -6.38 5.34
C VAL A 26 -8.17 -6.57 3.82
N LYS A 27 -9.13 -7.35 3.32
CA LYS A 27 -9.26 -7.58 1.87
C LYS A 27 -9.38 -6.29 1.04
N PRO A 28 -10.17 -5.30 1.45
CA PRO A 28 -10.24 -4.04 0.71
C PRO A 28 -8.90 -3.34 0.58
N LEU A 29 -8.05 -3.41 1.61
CA LEU A 29 -6.72 -2.84 1.55
C LEU A 29 -5.86 -3.56 0.50
N VAL A 30 -5.86 -4.89 0.51
CA VAL A 30 -5.08 -5.68 -0.44
C VAL A 30 -5.56 -5.41 -1.87
N LYS A 31 -6.88 -5.34 -2.07
CA LYS A 31 -7.45 -5.02 -3.37
C LYS A 31 -7.00 -3.64 -3.85
N ALA A 32 -7.02 -2.65 -2.98
CA ALA A 32 -6.62 -1.29 -3.33
C ALA A 32 -5.11 -1.23 -3.64
N ILE A 33 -4.29 -1.98 -2.90
CA ILE A 33 -2.85 -2.05 -3.18
C ILE A 33 -2.61 -2.66 -4.57
N ASN A 34 -3.30 -3.76 -4.88
CA ASN A 34 -3.13 -4.40 -6.18
C ASN A 34 -3.59 -3.48 -7.33
N ALA A 35 -4.57 -2.63 -7.08
CA ALA A 35 -5.05 -1.67 -8.08
C ALA A 35 -4.01 -0.58 -8.40
N LEU A 36 -3.00 -0.39 -7.55
CA LEU A 36 -1.91 0.54 -7.82
C LEU A 36 -1.12 0.15 -9.07
N ALA A 37 -1.20 -1.12 -9.47
CA ALA A 37 -0.54 -1.59 -10.70
C ALA A 37 -1.06 -0.84 -11.93
N GLY A 38 -2.33 -0.50 -11.95
CA GLY A 38 -2.94 0.24 -13.07
C GLY A 38 -2.95 1.75 -12.86
N ASN A 39 -2.89 2.20 -11.62
CA ASN A 39 -2.89 3.62 -11.28
C ASN A 39 -2.18 3.83 -9.95
N PRO A 40 -0.89 4.24 -9.97
CA PRO A 40 -0.14 4.43 -8.73
C PRO A 40 -0.48 5.71 -7.96
N GLU A 41 -1.37 6.54 -8.49
CA GLU A 41 -1.79 7.79 -7.82
C GLU A 41 -3.31 7.91 -7.76
N PRO A 42 -4.00 6.94 -7.11
CA PRO A 42 -5.46 7.03 -6.99
C PRO A 42 -5.87 8.15 -6.03
N GLU A 43 -7.14 8.52 -6.06
CA GLU A 43 -7.67 9.55 -5.17
C GLU A 43 -7.51 9.21 -3.69
N ALA A 44 -7.54 7.92 -3.36
CA ALA A 44 -7.37 7.46 -1.99
C ALA A 44 -5.93 7.59 -1.48
N SER A 45 -4.99 8.00 -2.33
CA SER A 45 -3.60 8.19 -1.94
C SER A 45 -3.21 9.66 -1.93
N SER A 46 -2.21 9.98 -1.12
CA SER A 46 -1.66 11.34 -1.06
C SER A 46 -0.16 11.29 -0.90
N LYS A 47 0.50 12.32 -1.43
CA LYS A 47 1.95 12.44 -1.34
C LYS A 47 2.35 12.80 0.09
N LEU A 48 3.44 12.23 0.57
CA LEU A 48 3.96 12.50 1.90
C LEU A 48 5.01 13.61 1.84
N GLY A 49 4.56 14.85 2.00
CA GLY A 49 5.43 16.01 2.00
C GLY A 49 6.23 16.14 0.72
N GLY A 50 7.53 16.47 0.85
CA GLY A 50 8.44 16.60 -0.27
C GLY A 50 9.16 15.32 -0.66
N THR A 51 8.67 14.17 -0.19
CA THR A 51 9.29 12.87 -0.46
C THR A 51 8.71 12.22 -1.70
N SER A 52 9.32 11.12 -2.14
CA SER A 52 8.79 10.28 -3.22
C SER A 52 7.74 9.28 -2.72
N LEU A 53 7.41 9.32 -1.43
CA LEU A 53 6.49 8.39 -0.81
C LEU A 53 5.05 8.87 -0.92
N ARG A 54 4.13 7.91 -1.02
CA ARG A 54 2.70 8.16 -0.98
C ARG A 54 2.05 7.26 0.07
N ARG A 55 0.91 7.71 0.58
CA ARG A 55 0.13 6.92 1.52
C ARG A 55 -1.24 6.65 0.93
N LEU A 56 -1.59 5.38 0.88
CA LEU A 56 -2.92 4.91 0.48
C LEU A 56 -3.75 4.71 1.74
N ARG A 57 -4.99 5.20 1.72
CA ARG A 57 -5.90 5.07 2.87
C ARG A 57 -7.12 4.28 2.46
N VAL A 58 -7.42 3.22 3.21
CA VAL A 58 -8.59 2.37 2.98
C VAL A 58 -9.25 2.12 4.33
N GLY A 59 -10.26 2.90 4.67
CA GLY A 59 -10.89 2.83 6.00
C GLY A 59 -9.89 3.15 7.09
N ILE A 60 -9.72 2.22 8.03
CA ILE A 60 -8.74 2.38 9.10
C ILE A 60 -7.33 1.95 8.70
N TYR A 61 -7.17 1.39 7.50
CA TYR A 61 -5.89 0.85 7.04
C TYR A 61 -5.12 1.86 6.22
N ARG A 62 -3.80 1.74 6.25
CA ARG A 62 -2.89 2.60 5.50
C ARG A 62 -1.76 1.78 4.91
N ALA A 63 -1.33 2.16 3.72
CA ALA A 63 -0.15 1.58 3.09
C ALA A 63 0.74 2.73 2.62
N THR A 64 2.01 2.65 2.96
CA THR A 64 3.03 3.59 2.46
C THR A 64 3.77 2.91 1.33
N TYR A 65 3.91 3.59 0.21
CA TYR A 65 4.53 3.01 -0.96
C TYR A 65 5.31 4.05 -1.75
N GLU A 66 6.14 3.56 -2.64
CA GLU A 66 6.95 4.38 -3.54
C GLU A 66 6.82 3.83 -4.95
N THR A 67 6.64 4.73 -5.92
CA THR A 67 6.58 4.35 -7.32
C THR A 67 7.94 4.58 -7.96
N ASP A 68 8.48 3.53 -8.57
CA ASP A 68 9.73 3.60 -9.31
C ASP A 68 9.41 3.53 -10.80
N GLY A 69 9.47 4.68 -11.48
CA GLY A 69 9.16 4.78 -12.89
C GLY A 69 10.23 4.15 -13.79
N THR A 70 11.45 3.98 -13.29
CA THR A 70 12.54 3.38 -14.07
C THR A 70 12.35 1.88 -14.22
N THR A 71 11.99 1.21 -13.12
CA THR A 71 11.77 -0.24 -13.12
C THR A 71 10.30 -0.61 -13.32
N ILE A 72 9.42 0.39 -13.48
CA ILE A 72 7.97 0.20 -13.61
C ILE A 72 7.45 -0.64 -12.43
N ALA A 73 7.78 -0.22 -11.23
CA ALA A 73 7.43 -0.95 -10.01
C ALA A 73 6.81 -0.03 -8.97
N VAL A 74 5.88 -0.59 -8.18
CA VAL A 74 5.33 0.04 -6.99
C VAL A 74 5.81 -0.77 -5.81
N LYS A 75 6.62 -0.17 -4.95
CA LYS A 75 7.19 -0.85 -3.78
C LYS A 75 6.34 -0.53 -2.57
N ILE A 76 5.74 -1.54 -1.99
CA ILE A 76 4.94 -1.39 -0.77
C ILE A 76 5.88 -1.49 0.41
N LEU A 77 6.07 -0.37 1.11
CA LEU A 77 7.09 -0.27 2.15
C LEU A 77 6.54 -0.61 3.54
N MET A 78 5.29 -0.26 3.80
CA MET A 78 4.71 -0.44 5.11
C MET A 78 3.19 -0.48 5.02
N VAL A 79 2.55 -1.34 5.80
CA VAL A 79 1.10 -1.33 5.98
C VAL A 79 0.78 -1.32 7.45
N GLY A 80 -0.34 -0.72 7.82
CA GLY A 80 -0.77 -0.64 9.20
C GLY A 80 -2.20 -0.16 9.30
N SER A 81 -2.63 0.13 10.53
CA SER A 81 -3.95 0.67 10.77
C SER A 81 -3.88 1.82 11.75
N THR A 82 -4.92 2.68 11.72
CA THR A 82 -5.05 3.79 12.66
C THR A 82 -5.77 3.36 13.93
N ALA A 83 -6.35 2.17 13.94
CA ALA A 83 -7.00 1.65 15.14
C ALA A 83 -5.98 1.35 16.22
N ALA A 84 -6.25 1.80 17.41
CA ALA A 84 -5.40 1.52 18.55
C ALA A 84 -5.50 0.04 18.96
#